data_bae5efc245f1d116e838280e0827d2dc
#
_entry.id   bae5efc245f1d116e838280e0827d2dc
#
_cell.length_a   1.000
_cell.length_b   1.000
_cell.length_c   1.000
_cell.angle_alpha   90.00
_cell.angle_beta   90.00
_cell.angle_gamma   90.00
#
_symmetry.space_group_name_H-M   'P 1'
#
loop_
_entity.id
_entity.type
_entity.pdbx_description
1 polymer ?
#
loop_
_entity_poly.entity_id
_entity_poly.type
_entity_poly.pdbx_seq_one_letter_code
_entity_poly.pdbx_strand_id
1 'polypeptide(L)'
;MPHLPASTALQRFRVIDLTQVRAGPTACRQLADWGADVVQVQMPEHMRGDDTLGGQEGSDYQYTHRNKRSITLNLKEPEGIAVLKRLITGADVVVENFRPDVKFRLGIDYETLKPDNPGLVYASISGFGQSGPLAQRPGFDQIAQGMGGLMSVTGEPGQAPMRVGIPVADLCAGIFAAQGILVALLEREQSGKGQWLHTSLLEAMVVMMDFQTSRWLIDGEVATQAGNFHPTSIPTGVYKARDGYMNIAVFGSKIWERFCDILGAPQWVSDARYHDKMSRSVNRDSLNAEINRLLAAQDRAYWIKRLNDGGVACGLINNLQEVFDEPQVQHLGLVKDVVSSRFGAQRLVGQPMQLERTPSTIARAAPRRGEHTEEVLGELGLSADDLARMKSTGVY
;
A
#
# COMPACT_ATOMS: atom_id res chain seq x y z
N MET A 1 -22.12 -15.90 10.17
CA MET A 1 -22.41 -14.62 10.88
C MET A 1 -22.56 -13.53 9.84
N PRO A 2 -23.62 -12.73 9.85
CA PRO A 2 -23.82 -11.70 8.84
C PRO A 2 -22.63 -10.73 8.78
N HIS A 3 -22.51 -10.01 7.67
CA HIS A 3 -21.47 -9.00 7.51
C HIS A 3 -21.43 -8.05 8.71
N LEU A 4 -20.24 -7.89 9.31
CA LEU A 4 -19.97 -6.95 10.40
C LEU A 4 -19.12 -5.79 9.84
N PRO A 5 -19.71 -4.62 9.55
CA PRO A 5 -18.99 -3.53 8.93
C PRO A 5 -17.97 -2.90 9.91
N ALA A 6 -16.76 -2.70 9.43
CA ALA A 6 -15.68 -2.03 10.17
C ALA A 6 -15.88 -0.50 10.28
N SER A 7 -16.75 0.05 9.44
CA SER A 7 -17.19 1.45 9.41
C SER A 7 -18.55 1.53 8.70
N THR A 8 -19.30 2.61 8.92
CA THR A 8 -20.54 2.86 8.19
C THR A 8 -20.32 3.56 6.84
N ALA A 9 -19.09 4.00 6.54
CA ALA A 9 -18.80 4.82 5.35
C ALA A 9 -19.11 4.09 4.04
N LEU A 10 -18.73 2.81 3.93
CA LEU A 10 -18.93 2.00 2.72
C LEU A 10 -19.82 0.78 2.96
N GLN A 11 -20.56 0.71 4.09
CA GLN A 11 -21.33 -0.48 4.49
C GLN A 11 -22.39 -0.94 3.47
N ARG A 12 -22.79 -0.06 2.55
CA ARG A 12 -23.77 -0.36 1.50
C ARG A 12 -23.19 -1.10 0.30
N PHE A 13 -21.86 -1.14 0.17
CA PHE A 13 -21.19 -1.72 -0.98
C PHE A 13 -20.74 -3.15 -0.73
N ARG A 14 -20.98 -4.01 -1.71
CA ARG A 14 -20.45 -5.38 -1.76
C ARG A 14 -19.33 -5.48 -2.78
N VAL A 15 -18.22 -6.07 -2.37
CA VAL A 15 -17.00 -6.25 -3.17
C VAL A 15 -16.67 -7.74 -3.30
N ILE A 16 -16.54 -8.23 -4.51
CA ILE A 16 -16.02 -9.58 -4.78
C ILE A 16 -14.51 -9.49 -5.02
N ASP A 17 -13.76 -10.08 -4.12
CA ASP A 17 -12.29 -10.08 -4.11
C ASP A 17 -11.77 -11.39 -4.70
N LEU A 18 -11.31 -11.36 -5.97
CA LEU A 18 -10.69 -12.49 -6.68
C LEU A 18 -9.15 -12.42 -6.61
N THR A 19 -8.61 -11.55 -5.76
CA THR A 19 -7.19 -11.21 -5.77
C THR A 19 -6.34 -12.11 -4.89
N GLN A 20 -5.05 -12.14 -5.19
CA GLN A 20 -4.05 -12.92 -4.49
C GLN A 20 -2.79 -12.08 -4.22
N VAL A 21 -1.89 -12.57 -3.40
CA VAL A 21 -0.59 -12.03 -3.04
C VAL A 21 -0.72 -10.70 -2.26
N ARG A 22 -0.61 -9.50 -2.87
CA ARG A 22 -0.54 -8.27 -2.08
C ARG A 22 -1.28 -7.07 -2.67
N ALA A 23 -1.04 -6.67 -3.91
CA ALA A 23 -1.62 -5.45 -4.48
C ALA A 23 -3.16 -5.44 -4.43
N GLY A 24 -3.78 -6.50 -4.95
CA GLY A 24 -5.23 -6.67 -4.92
C GLY A 24 -5.79 -6.80 -3.50
N PRO A 25 -5.26 -7.71 -2.65
CA PRO A 25 -5.67 -7.79 -1.25
C PRO A 25 -5.54 -6.47 -0.50
N THR A 26 -4.53 -5.63 -0.81
CA THR A 26 -4.40 -4.28 -0.25
C THR A 26 -5.55 -3.37 -0.68
N ALA A 27 -5.92 -3.36 -1.97
CA ALA A 27 -7.06 -2.58 -2.46
C ALA A 27 -8.37 -3.00 -1.76
N CYS A 28 -8.64 -4.30 -1.73
CA CYS A 28 -9.85 -4.84 -1.10
C CYS A 28 -9.89 -4.59 0.42
N ARG A 29 -8.73 -4.68 1.11
CA ARG A 29 -8.63 -4.34 2.53
C ARG A 29 -8.96 -2.86 2.79
N GLN A 30 -8.51 -1.94 1.92
CA GLN A 30 -8.88 -0.53 2.07
C GLN A 30 -10.40 -0.35 2.09
N LEU A 31 -11.12 -1.02 1.19
CA LEU A 31 -12.58 -0.97 1.13
C LEU A 31 -13.22 -1.65 2.35
N ALA A 32 -12.71 -2.82 2.77
CA ALA A 32 -13.19 -3.55 3.93
C ALA A 32 -13.03 -2.76 5.23
N ASP A 33 -11.90 -2.10 5.43
CA ASP A 33 -11.63 -1.28 6.61
C ASP A 33 -12.55 -0.06 6.70
N TRP A 34 -13.12 0.39 5.57
CA TRP A 34 -14.15 1.42 5.52
C TRP A 34 -15.59 0.87 5.49
N GLY A 35 -15.74 -0.43 5.71
CA GLY A 35 -17.02 -1.06 5.99
C GLY A 35 -17.69 -1.77 4.83
N ALA A 36 -17.09 -1.80 3.62
CA ALA A 36 -17.63 -2.59 2.53
C ALA A 36 -17.66 -4.09 2.88
N ASP A 37 -18.71 -4.78 2.42
CA ASP A 37 -18.84 -6.25 2.52
C ASP A 37 -17.92 -6.91 1.49
N VAL A 38 -16.69 -7.18 1.87
CA VAL A 38 -15.68 -7.78 0.99
C VAL A 38 -15.71 -9.29 1.13
N VAL A 39 -16.13 -9.97 0.06
CA VAL A 39 -16.15 -11.41 -0.05
C VAL A 39 -14.94 -11.88 -0.86
N GLN A 40 -13.94 -12.45 -0.19
CA GLN A 40 -12.78 -13.06 -0.82
C GLN A 40 -13.14 -14.45 -1.35
N VAL A 41 -12.93 -14.67 -2.64
CA VAL A 41 -13.12 -15.97 -3.30
C VAL A 41 -11.78 -16.67 -3.45
N GLN A 42 -11.64 -17.82 -2.83
CA GLN A 42 -10.41 -18.60 -2.82
C GLN A 42 -10.63 -19.98 -3.47
N MET A 43 -9.55 -20.58 -3.93
CA MET A 43 -9.54 -21.98 -4.36
C MET A 43 -9.80 -22.90 -3.15
N PRO A 44 -10.59 -23.98 -3.28
CA PRO A 44 -10.74 -24.99 -2.24
C PRO A 44 -9.41 -25.56 -1.76
N GLU A 45 -9.32 -25.93 -0.48
CA GLU A 45 -8.06 -26.38 0.14
C GLU A 45 -7.45 -27.59 -0.56
N HIS A 46 -8.25 -28.56 -0.94
CA HIS A 46 -7.81 -29.78 -1.61
C HIS A 46 -7.15 -29.55 -2.99
N MET A 47 -7.37 -28.38 -3.59
CA MET A 47 -6.78 -27.99 -4.89
C MET A 47 -5.50 -27.18 -4.74
N ARG A 48 -5.13 -26.85 -3.51
CA ARG A 48 -3.93 -26.05 -3.22
C ARG A 48 -2.71 -26.95 -3.38
N GLY A 49 -1.76 -26.55 -4.23
CA GLY A 49 -0.43 -27.14 -4.27
C GLY A 49 0.44 -26.68 -3.09
N ASP A 50 1.72 -27.05 -3.09
CA ASP A 50 2.73 -26.63 -2.10
C ASP A 50 3.09 -25.12 -2.21
N ASP A 51 2.14 -24.27 -2.57
CA ASP A 51 2.35 -22.85 -2.73
C ASP A 51 2.55 -22.18 -1.37
N THR A 52 3.78 -21.78 -1.10
CA THR A 52 4.21 -21.13 0.14
C THR A 52 3.92 -19.62 0.15
N LEU A 53 3.57 -19.03 -1.00
CA LEU A 53 3.23 -17.62 -1.07
C LEU A 53 1.82 -17.38 -0.50
N GLY A 54 1.75 -16.62 0.60
CA GLY A 54 0.48 -16.19 1.19
C GLY A 54 -0.18 -17.22 2.11
N GLY A 55 0.60 -18.03 2.83
CA GLY A 55 0.07 -18.91 3.87
C GLY A 55 -0.83 -18.17 4.87
N GLN A 56 -2.04 -18.69 5.14
CA GLN A 56 -3.04 -18.06 6.02
C GLN A 56 -2.57 -17.89 7.47
N GLU A 57 -1.47 -18.53 7.83
CA GLU A 57 -0.87 -18.47 9.15
C GLU A 57 0.10 -17.29 9.30
N GLY A 58 0.57 -16.72 8.18
CA GLY A 58 1.52 -15.64 8.19
C GLY A 58 0.92 -14.30 8.64
N SER A 59 1.74 -13.46 9.27
CA SER A 59 1.39 -12.09 9.67
C SER A 59 0.89 -11.25 8.48
N ASP A 60 1.42 -11.48 7.29
CA ASP A 60 1.03 -10.83 6.05
C ASP A 60 -0.43 -11.07 5.70
N TYR A 61 -0.89 -12.32 5.81
CA TYR A 61 -2.29 -12.67 5.57
C TYR A 61 -3.20 -12.01 6.61
N GLN A 62 -2.83 -12.08 7.89
CA GLN A 62 -3.60 -11.45 8.97
C GLN A 62 -3.74 -9.94 8.74
N TYR A 63 -2.73 -9.28 8.24
CA TYR A 63 -2.76 -7.85 7.94
C TYR A 63 -3.61 -7.51 6.71
N THR A 64 -3.52 -8.30 5.63
CA THR A 64 -4.14 -7.97 4.34
C THR A 64 -5.58 -8.44 4.18
N HIS A 65 -6.06 -9.38 5.02
CA HIS A 65 -7.38 -9.98 4.87
C HIS A 65 -8.34 -9.73 6.04
N ARG A 66 -7.98 -8.90 7.01
CA ARG A 66 -8.91 -8.46 8.07
C ARG A 66 -10.16 -7.80 7.49
N ASN A 67 -11.24 -7.82 8.25
CA ASN A 67 -12.55 -7.26 7.87
C ASN A 67 -13.20 -7.88 6.63
N LYS A 68 -12.66 -8.97 6.08
CA LYS A 68 -13.22 -9.69 4.93
C LYS A 68 -14.00 -10.92 5.36
N ARG A 69 -14.90 -11.38 4.51
CA ARG A 69 -15.44 -12.74 4.52
C ARG A 69 -14.67 -13.58 3.49
N SER A 70 -14.51 -14.88 3.73
CA SER A 70 -13.83 -15.80 2.81
C SER A 70 -14.76 -16.93 2.42
N ILE A 71 -14.84 -17.19 1.10
CA ILE A 71 -15.50 -18.35 0.52
C ILE A 71 -14.51 -19.14 -0.34
N THR A 72 -14.82 -20.39 -0.57
CA THR A 72 -14.10 -21.20 -1.57
C THR A 72 -15.00 -21.50 -2.76
N LEU A 73 -14.43 -21.42 -3.98
CA LEU A 73 -15.07 -21.85 -5.22
C LEU A 73 -14.02 -22.44 -6.16
N ASN A 74 -14.36 -23.58 -6.76
CA ASN A 74 -13.56 -24.20 -7.81
C ASN A 74 -13.91 -23.57 -9.16
N LEU A 75 -13.14 -22.58 -9.58
CA LEU A 75 -13.35 -21.88 -10.85
C LEU A 75 -12.90 -22.69 -12.08
N LYS A 76 -12.48 -23.94 -11.91
CA LYS A 76 -12.26 -24.88 -13.03
C LYS A 76 -13.55 -25.62 -13.39
N GLU A 77 -14.51 -25.64 -12.46
CA GLU A 77 -15.82 -26.27 -12.68
C GLU A 77 -16.83 -25.24 -13.20
N PRO A 78 -17.63 -25.58 -14.21
CA PRO A 78 -18.68 -24.71 -14.76
C PRO A 78 -19.65 -24.19 -13.68
N GLU A 79 -20.01 -25.05 -12.72
CA GLU A 79 -20.90 -24.68 -11.63
C GLU A 79 -20.25 -23.65 -10.68
N GLY A 80 -18.96 -23.76 -10.40
CA GLY A 80 -18.22 -22.75 -9.62
C GLY A 80 -18.21 -21.39 -10.30
N ILE A 81 -18.01 -21.35 -11.62
CA ILE A 81 -18.12 -20.11 -12.42
C ILE A 81 -19.55 -19.56 -12.41
N ALA A 82 -20.57 -20.41 -12.54
CA ALA A 82 -21.98 -19.98 -12.50
C ALA A 82 -22.31 -19.31 -11.14
N VAL A 83 -21.86 -19.89 -10.04
CA VAL A 83 -22.04 -19.33 -8.71
C VAL A 83 -21.31 -18.00 -8.56
N LEU A 84 -20.06 -17.92 -9.05
CA LEU A 84 -19.31 -16.66 -9.03
C LEU A 84 -20.06 -15.56 -9.81
N LYS A 85 -20.59 -15.84 -11.00
CA LYS A 85 -21.38 -14.87 -11.78
C LYS A 85 -22.64 -14.42 -11.03
N ARG A 86 -23.33 -15.31 -10.34
CA ARG A 86 -24.48 -14.94 -9.49
C ARG A 86 -24.06 -14.02 -8.33
N LEU A 87 -22.91 -14.26 -7.70
CA LEU A 87 -22.37 -13.34 -6.68
C LEU A 87 -22.08 -11.96 -7.25
N ILE A 88 -21.51 -11.91 -8.46
CA ILE A 88 -21.14 -10.66 -9.14
C ILE A 88 -22.38 -9.87 -9.58
N THR A 89 -23.47 -10.52 -9.98
CA THR A 89 -24.71 -9.84 -10.35
C THR A 89 -25.26 -8.99 -9.18
N GLY A 90 -25.06 -9.40 -7.94
CA GLY A 90 -25.45 -8.67 -6.74
C GLY A 90 -24.36 -7.83 -6.10
N ALA A 91 -23.22 -7.64 -6.77
CA ALA A 91 -22.08 -6.90 -6.23
C ALA A 91 -21.95 -5.52 -6.87
N ASP A 92 -21.35 -4.59 -6.12
CA ASP A 92 -21.00 -3.25 -6.59
C ASP A 92 -19.65 -3.23 -7.28
N VAL A 93 -18.71 -4.05 -6.80
CA VAL A 93 -17.32 -4.05 -7.24
C VAL A 93 -16.81 -5.47 -7.40
N VAL A 94 -16.04 -5.70 -8.47
CA VAL A 94 -15.16 -6.86 -8.61
C VAL A 94 -13.72 -6.37 -8.67
N VAL A 95 -12.83 -7.02 -7.93
CA VAL A 95 -11.38 -6.75 -8.00
C VAL A 95 -10.67 -8.04 -8.35
N GLU A 96 -9.85 -8.02 -9.40
CA GLU A 96 -9.01 -9.15 -9.79
C GLU A 96 -7.57 -8.70 -10.07
N ASN A 97 -6.64 -9.62 -9.89
CA ASN A 97 -5.22 -9.40 -10.26
C ASN A 97 -4.64 -10.62 -10.99
N PHE A 98 -5.46 -11.24 -11.81
CA PHE A 98 -5.04 -12.30 -12.71
C PHE A 98 -4.13 -11.77 -13.82
N ARG A 99 -3.44 -12.70 -14.52
CA ARG A 99 -2.90 -12.36 -15.83
C ARG A 99 -4.02 -11.95 -16.77
N PRO A 100 -3.81 -10.99 -17.67
CA PRO A 100 -4.90 -10.41 -18.46
C PRO A 100 -5.77 -11.41 -19.23
N ASP A 101 -5.22 -12.54 -19.68
CA ASP A 101 -5.94 -13.59 -20.42
C ASP A 101 -6.88 -14.44 -19.55
N VAL A 102 -6.62 -14.56 -18.26
CA VAL A 102 -7.32 -15.47 -17.36
C VAL A 102 -8.80 -15.11 -17.23
N LYS A 103 -9.14 -13.84 -17.04
CA LYS A 103 -10.53 -13.40 -16.89
C LYS A 103 -11.37 -13.67 -18.14
N PHE A 104 -10.78 -13.53 -19.33
CA PHE A 104 -11.47 -13.86 -20.59
C PHE A 104 -11.71 -15.36 -20.71
N ARG A 105 -10.72 -16.19 -20.37
CA ARG A 105 -10.86 -17.65 -20.38
C ARG A 105 -11.93 -18.14 -19.39
N LEU A 106 -12.07 -17.47 -18.25
CA LEU A 106 -13.10 -17.77 -17.24
C LEU A 106 -14.46 -17.16 -17.60
N GLY A 107 -14.54 -16.28 -18.59
CA GLY A 107 -15.76 -15.57 -18.96
C GLY A 107 -16.26 -14.65 -17.85
N ILE A 108 -15.36 -14.01 -17.12
CA ILE A 108 -15.63 -13.08 -16.02
C ILE A 108 -14.99 -11.71 -16.24
N ASP A 109 -14.65 -11.38 -17.48
CA ASP A 109 -14.23 -10.04 -17.85
C ASP A 109 -15.40 -9.04 -17.82
N TYR A 110 -15.07 -7.77 -17.80
CA TYR A 110 -16.07 -6.70 -17.64
C TYR A 110 -17.15 -6.71 -18.71
N GLU A 111 -16.79 -6.87 -19.99
CA GLU A 111 -17.77 -6.86 -21.08
C GLU A 111 -18.71 -8.06 -21.03
N THR A 112 -18.25 -9.20 -20.54
CA THR A 112 -19.08 -10.38 -20.30
C THR A 112 -20.05 -10.19 -19.13
N LEU A 113 -19.66 -9.49 -18.07
CA LEU A 113 -20.47 -9.33 -16.86
C LEU A 113 -21.39 -8.10 -16.90
N LYS A 114 -21.05 -7.06 -17.64
CA LYS A 114 -21.77 -5.79 -17.73
C LYS A 114 -23.24 -5.92 -18.13
N PRO A 115 -23.66 -6.83 -19.03
CA PRO A 115 -25.08 -6.98 -19.37
C PRO A 115 -25.94 -7.40 -18.17
N ASP A 116 -25.41 -8.25 -17.28
CA ASP A 116 -26.12 -8.74 -16.10
C ASP A 116 -26.03 -7.78 -14.90
N ASN A 117 -25.01 -6.91 -14.90
CA ASN A 117 -24.81 -5.86 -13.87
C ASN A 117 -24.25 -4.57 -14.51
N PRO A 118 -25.11 -3.72 -15.10
CA PRO A 118 -24.65 -2.48 -15.75
C PRO A 118 -24.02 -1.46 -14.81
N GLY A 119 -24.26 -1.57 -13.51
CA GLY A 119 -23.65 -0.73 -12.46
C GLY A 119 -22.35 -1.27 -11.91
N LEU A 120 -21.83 -2.37 -12.43
CA LEU A 120 -20.61 -3.00 -11.91
C LEU A 120 -19.37 -2.14 -12.10
N VAL A 121 -18.66 -1.84 -11.03
CA VAL A 121 -17.28 -1.34 -11.07
C VAL A 121 -16.32 -2.52 -11.08
N TYR A 122 -15.55 -2.65 -12.15
CA TYR A 122 -14.62 -3.76 -12.35
C TYR A 122 -13.18 -3.25 -12.29
N ALA A 123 -12.37 -3.74 -11.34
CA ALA A 123 -10.99 -3.29 -11.14
C ALA A 123 -9.97 -4.39 -11.44
N SER A 124 -9.06 -4.12 -12.37
CA SER A 124 -7.95 -5.01 -12.72
C SER A 124 -6.62 -4.44 -12.24
N ILE A 125 -5.81 -5.26 -11.55
CA ILE A 125 -4.45 -4.91 -11.13
C ILE A 125 -3.49 -5.91 -11.76
N SER A 126 -2.47 -5.43 -12.46
CA SER A 126 -1.50 -6.31 -13.15
C SER A 126 -0.06 -5.83 -12.95
N GLY A 127 0.91 -6.62 -13.39
CA GLY A 127 2.32 -6.21 -13.32
C GLY A 127 2.65 -5.02 -14.23
N PHE A 128 2.10 -5.05 -15.47
CA PHE A 128 2.53 -4.14 -16.54
C PHE A 128 1.39 -3.51 -17.35
N GLY A 129 0.16 -3.57 -16.87
CA GLY A 129 -1.02 -3.08 -17.59
C GLY A 129 -1.80 -4.20 -18.28
N GLN A 130 -2.98 -3.84 -18.82
CA GLN A 130 -3.91 -4.78 -19.45
C GLN A 130 -3.63 -4.96 -20.96
N SER A 131 -2.78 -4.12 -21.54
CA SER A 131 -2.41 -4.12 -22.96
C SER A 131 -0.94 -3.73 -23.13
N GLY A 132 -0.43 -3.79 -24.36
CA GLY A 132 0.94 -3.43 -24.68
C GLY A 132 1.93 -4.60 -24.63
N PRO A 133 3.23 -4.33 -24.91
CA PRO A 133 4.22 -5.38 -25.17
C PRO A 133 4.55 -6.26 -23.98
N LEU A 134 4.25 -5.82 -22.75
CA LEU A 134 4.55 -6.55 -21.51
C LEU A 134 3.31 -7.09 -20.82
N ALA A 135 2.10 -6.91 -21.36
CA ALA A 135 0.85 -7.25 -20.68
C ALA A 135 0.78 -8.71 -20.20
N GLN A 136 1.31 -9.65 -20.98
CA GLN A 136 1.31 -11.08 -20.64
C GLN A 136 2.51 -11.51 -19.78
N ARG A 137 3.45 -10.59 -19.51
CA ARG A 137 4.64 -10.91 -18.73
C ARG A 137 4.31 -11.00 -17.23
N PRO A 138 4.82 -12.00 -16.50
CA PRO A 138 4.70 -12.03 -15.06
C PRO A 138 5.43 -10.83 -14.43
N GLY A 139 4.75 -10.15 -13.51
CA GLY A 139 5.28 -9.00 -12.78
C GLY A 139 5.06 -9.16 -11.29
N PHE A 140 6.09 -8.84 -10.50
CA PHE A 140 6.05 -8.79 -9.05
C PHE A 140 6.67 -7.47 -8.57
N ASP A 141 6.43 -7.12 -7.33
CA ASP A 141 6.86 -5.88 -6.68
C ASP A 141 8.30 -5.48 -7.03
N GLN A 142 9.27 -6.35 -6.77
CA GLN A 142 10.69 -6.03 -6.99
C GLN A 142 11.02 -5.77 -8.47
N ILE A 143 10.35 -6.48 -9.38
CA ILE A 143 10.52 -6.26 -10.82
C ILE A 143 9.99 -4.88 -11.22
N ALA A 144 8.83 -4.49 -10.69
CA ALA A 144 8.24 -3.17 -10.92
C ALA A 144 9.07 -2.04 -10.30
N GLN A 145 9.63 -2.22 -9.09
CA GLN A 145 10.57 -1.27 -8.50
C GLN A 145 11.78 -1.01 -9.40
N GLY A 146 12.34 -2.08 -10.00
CA GLY A 146 13.46 -1.94 -10.94
C GLY A 146 13.06 -1.26 -12.25
N MET A 147 12.01 -1.74 -12.90
CA MET A 147 11.58 -1.24 -14.20
C MET A 147 10.93 0.16 -14.13
N GLY A 148 10.31 0.51 -13.00
CA GLY A 148 9.71 1.83 -12.76
C GLY A 148 10.71 2.90 -12.30
N GLY A 149 12.00 2.57 -12.20
CA GLY A 149 13.06 3.55 -11.92
C GLY A 149 13.41 3.73 -10.44
N LEU A 150 12.58 3.24 -9.49
CA LEU A 150 12.80 3.48 -8.06
C LEU A 150 14.16 2.96 -7.56
N MET A 151 14.58 1.78 -8.04
CA MET A 151 15.86 1.20 -7.63
C MET A 151 17.07 1.99 -8.16
N SER A 152 16.93 2.72 -9.26
CA SER A 152 18.01 3.51 -9.85
C SER A 152 18.36 4.76 -9.04
N VAL A 153 17.42 5.25 -8.24
CA VAL A 153 17.61 6.44 -7.39
C VAL A 153 17.77 6.10 -5.91
N THR A 154 17.61 4.81 -5.54
CA THR A 154 17.70 4.33 -4.15
C THR A 154 19.06 3.67 -3.91
N GLY A 155 19.74 4.08 -2.83
CA GLY A 155 21.04 3.55 -2.42
C GLY A 155 22.16 4.59 -2.42
N GLU A 156 23.34 4.17 -2.03
CA GLU A 156 24.52 5.03 -1.95
C GLU A 156 25.11 5.29 -3.36
N PRO A 157 25.60 6.50 -3.63
CA PRO A 157 26.20 6.85 -4.91
C PRO A 157 27.31 5.89 -5.33
N GLY A 158 27.23 5.39 -6.57
CA GLY A 158 28.22 4.48 -7.12
C GLY A 158 28.09 3.02 -6.64
N GLN A 159 27.11 2.71 -5.82
CA GLN A 159 26.78 1.34 -5.44
C GLN A 159 25.72 0.72 -6.34
N ALA A 160 25.50 -0.60 -6.22
CA ALA A 160 24.45 -1.29 -6.97
C ALA A 160 23.05 -0.71 -6.66
N PRO A 161 22.12 -0.75 -7.63
CA PRO A 161 20.72 -0.36 -7.38
C PRO A 161 20.12 -1.12 -6.20
N MET A 162 19.34 -0.42 -5.36
CA MET A 162 18.80 -0.99 -4.12
C MET A 162 17.27 -0.94 -4.13
N ARG A 163 16.63 -2.06 -3.73
CA ARG A 163 15.18 -2.08 -3.52
C ARG A 163 14.80 -1.36 -2.22
N VAL A 164 13.57 -0.82 -2.17
CA VAL A 164 12.98 -0.36 -0.91
C VAL A 164 12.59 -1.56 -0.05
N GLY A 165 12.72 -1.45 1.26
CA GLY A 165 12.54 -2.56 2.22
C GLY A 165 11.13 -3.12 2.34
N ILE A 166 10.12 -2.46 1.75
CA ILE A 166 8.71 -2.89 1.72
C ILE A 166 8.26 -3.14 0.28
N PRO A 167 7.17 -3.88 0.03
CA PRO A 167 6.61 -4.11 -1.31
C PRO A 167 5.86 -2.86 -1.81
N VAL A 168 6.60 -1.78 -2.06
CA VAL A 168 6.03 -0.44 -2.33
C VAL A 168 5.25 -0.38 -3.64
N ALA A 169 5.63 -1.15 -4.66
CA ALA A 169 4.90 -1.21 -5.93
C ALA A 169 3.51 -1.84 -5.74
N ASP A 170 3.43 -2.95 -5.01
CA ASP A 170 2.16 -3.58 -4.64
C ASP A 170 1.28 -2.66 -3.79
N LEU A 171 1.87 -2.02 -2.78
CA LEU A 171 1.12 -1.13 -1.87
C LEU A 171 0.55 0.07 -2.61
N CYS A 172 1.35 0.73 -3.46
CA CYS A 172 0.90 1.89 -4.22
C CYS A 172 -0.16 1.51 -5.27
N ALA A 173 0.05 0.43 -6.03
CA ALA A 173 -0.96 -0.05 -6.99
C ALA A 173 -2.27 -0.42 -6.29
N GLY A 174 -2.21 -1.06 -5.12
CA GLY A 174 -3.40 -1.37 -4.32
C GLY A 174 -4.13 -0.12 -3.82
N ILE A 175 -3.40 0.91 -3.36
CA ILE A 175 -3.99 2.18 -2.92
C ILE A 175 -4.61 2.92 -4.10
N PHE A 176 -3.91 3.03 -5.25
CA PHE A 176 -4.47 3.66 -6.46
C PHE A 176 -5.69 2.92 -6.98
N ALA A 177 -5.70 1.58 -6.94
CA ALA A 177 -6.88 0.80 -7.32
C ALA A 177 -8.07 1.09 -6.40
N ALA A 178 -7.86 1.13 -5.08
CA ALA A 178 -8.91 1.48 -4.13
C ALA A 178 -9.44 2.90 -4.37
N GLN A 179 -8.55 3.87 -4.61
CA GLN A 179 -8.92 5.23 -4.97
C GLN A 179 -9.74 5.26 -6.28
N GLY A 180 -9.29 4.56 -7.31
CA GLY A 180 -9.98 4.47 -8.59
C GLY A 180 -11.38 3.85 -8.44
N ILE A 181 -11.53 2.82 -7.61
CA ILE A 181 -12.84 2.22 -7.29
C ILE A 181 -13.76 3.25 -6.65
N LEU A 182 -13.27 4.01 -5.66
CA LEU A 182 -14.08 5.05 -5.00
C LEU A 182 -14.51 6.15 -5.98
N VAL A 183 -13.63 6.59 -6.89
CA VAL A 183 -13.95 7.57 -7.94
C VAL A 183 -15.01 7.00 -8.88
N ALA A 184 -14.89 5.74 -9.30
CA ALA A 184 -15.86 5.08 -10.16
C ALA A 184 -17.23 4.89 -9.47
N LEU A 185 -17.25 4.59 -8.17
CA LEU A 185 -18.49 4.51 -7.38
C LEU A 185 -19.17 5.87 -7.23
N LEU A 186 -18.38 6.94 -7.02
CA LEU A 186 -18.91 8.32 -6.96
C LEU A 186 -19.49 8.77 -8.32
N GLU A 187 -18.82 8.48 -9.43
CA GLU A 187 -19.31 8.76 -10.78
C GLU A 187 -20.61 7.99 -11.05
N ARG A 188 -20.67 6.72 -10.65
CA ARG A 188 -21.86 5.87 -10.77
C ARG A 188 -23.09 6.46 -10.06
N GLU A 189 -22.95 7.17 -8.95
CA GLU A 189 -24.07 7.83 -8.27
C GLU A 189 -24.79 8.85 -9.18
N GLN A 190 -24.09 9.39 -10.17
CA GLN A 190 -24.66 10.34 -11.14
C GLN A 190 -25.12 9.65 -12.42
N SER A 191 -24.31 8.75 -12.98
CA SER A 191 -24.59 8.13 -14.29
C SER A 191 -25.47 6.88 -14.19
N GLY A 192 -25.50 6.22 -13.02
CA GLY A 192 -26.10 4.90 -12.83
C GLY A 192 -25.30 3.77 -13.48
N LYS A 193 -24.13 4.04 -14.05
CA LYS A 193 -23.33 3.09 -14.83
C LYS A 193 -22.04 2.72 -14.11
N GLY A 194 -21.67 1.44 -14.14
CA GLY A 194 -20.36 0.98 -13.75
C GLY A 194 -19.35 1.18 -14.87
N GLN A 195 -18.10 0.88 -14.57
CA GLN A 195 -17.00 0.96 -15.52
C GLN A 195 -15.85 0.00 -15.18
N TRP A 196 -15.07 -0.33 -16.18
CA TRP A 196 -13.80 -1.01 -15.98
C TRP A 196 -12.69 -0.01 -15.74
N LEU A 197 -11.98 -0.19 -14.64
CA LEU A 197 -10.74 0.53 -14.33
C LEU A 197 -9.59 -0.46 -14.22
N HIS A 198 -8.39 -0.03 -14.53
CA HIS A 198 -7.21 -0.85 -14.35
C HIS A 198 -6.01 0.00 -13.96
N THR A 199 -5.08 -0.63 -13.26
CA THR A 199 -3.75 -0.10 -12.94
C THR A 199 -2.73 -1.23 -12.94
N SER A 200 -1.46 -0.87 -12.86
CA SER A 200 -0.38 -1.84 -12.78
C SER A 200 0.68 -1.40 -11.77
N LEU A 201 1.50 -2.37 -11.36
CA LEU A 201 2.65 -2.11 -10.51
C LEU A 201 3.63 -1.12 -11.17
N LEU A 202 3.81 -1.27 -12.50
CA LEU A 202 4.70 -0.38 -13.26
C LEU A 202 4.16 1.05 -13.31
N GLU A 203 2.87 1.24 -13.63
CA GLU A 203 2.22 2.57 -13.64
C GLU A 203 2.34 3.23 -12.28
N ALA A 204 2.05 2.48 -11.20
CA ALA A 204 2.19 2.98 -9.84
C ALA A 204 3.62 3.46 -9.55
N MET A 205 4.64 2.70 -9.95
CA MET A 205 6.03 3.09 -9.71
C MET A 205 6.43 4.32 -10.51
N VAL A 206 6.04 4.43 -11.79
CA VAL A 206 6.35 5.62 -12.61
C VAL A 206 5.73 6.88 -11.99
N VAL A 207 4.49 6.81 -11.48
CA VAL A 207 3.83 7.93 -10.78
C VAL A 207 4.56 8.25 -9.47
N MET A 208 4.95 7.24 -8.69
CA MET A 208 5.64 7.42 -7.42
C MET A 208 7.07 7.95 -7.52
N MET A 209 7.65 7.99 -8.73
CA MET A 209 8.93 8.67 -8.96
C MET A 209 8.83 10.20 -8.82
N ASP A 210 7.61 10.75 -8.83
CA ASP A 210 7.27 12.13 -8.48
C ASP A 210 8.20 13.19 -9.14
N PHE A 211 8.92 13.99 -8.35
CA PHE A 211 9.80 15.03 -8.85
C PHE A 211 10.99 14.51 -9.69
N GLN A 212 11.40 13.26 -9.52
CA GLN A 212 12.45 12.67 -10.35
C GLN A 212 11.96 12.48 -11.80
N THR A 213 10.69 12.08 -11.97
CA THR A 213 10.05 12.02 -13.29
C THR A 213 9.96 13.41 -13.91
N SER A 214 9.59 14.44 -13.13
CA SER A 214 9.51 15.82 -13.62
C SER A 214 10.88 16.37 -14.06
N ARG A 215 11.94 16.09 -13.32
CA ARG A 215 13.31 16.47 -13.68
C ARG A 215 13.74 15.85 -15.02
N TRP A 216 13.38 14.59 -15.26
CA TRP A 216 13.66 13.97 -16.55
C TRP A 216 12.81 14.53 -17.69
N LEU A 217 11.50 14.62 -17.51
CA LEU A 217 10.59 15.02 -18.59
C LEU A 217 10.69 16.50 -18.95
N ILE A 218 11.05 17.37 -18.01
CA ILE A 218 11.12 18.82 -18.20
C ILE A 218 12.56 19.26 -18.45
N ASP A 219 13.48 18.80 -17.62
CA ASP A 219 14.85 19.30 -17.60
C ASP A 219 15.84 18.37 -18.34
N GLY A 220 15.41 17.16 -18.73
CA GLY A 220 16.27 16.14 -19.32
C GLY A 220 17.31 15.55 -18.36
N GLU A 221 17.12 15.76 -17.04
CA GLU A 221 18.08 15.34 -16.03
C GLU A 221 17.80 13.90 -15.57
N VAL A 222 18.73 12.98 -15.82
CA VAL A 222 18.68 11.61 -15.31
C VAL A 222 19.10 11.61 -13.85
N ALA A 223 18.14 11.30 -12.98
CA ALA A 223 18.40 11.21 -11.54
C ALA A 223 19.32 10.02 -11.20
N THR A 224 20.21 10.23 -10.25
CA THR A 224 21.11 9.22 -9.71
C THR A 224 20.88 8.99 -8.23
N GLN A 225 21.47 7.95 -7.67
CA GLN A 225 21.48 7.68 -6.23
C GLN A 225 22.08 8.88 -5.47
N ALA A 226 21.42 9.28 -4.40
CA ALA A 226 21.85 10.38 -3.51
C ALA A 226 22.13 9.90 -2.08
N GLY A 227 22.12 8.59 -1.84
CA GLY A 227 22.30 8.00 -0.53
C GLY A 227 21.23 8.47 0.45
N ASN A 228 21.68 8.83 1.64
CA ASN A 228 20.83 9.33 2.71
C ASN A 228 20.59 10.85 2.66
N PHE A 229 20.88 11.51 1.52
CA PHE A 229 20.75 12.94 1.37
C PHE A 229 19.73 13.32 0.30
N HIS A 230 19.04 14.44 0.53
CA HIS A 230 18.13 14.96 -0.49
C HIS A 230 18.93 15.47 -1.70
N PRO A 231 18.56 15.08 -2.94
CA PRO A 231 19.37 15.40 -4.12
C PRO A 231 19.49 16.89 -4.42
N THR A 232 18.50 17.71 -4.05
CA THR A 232 18.45 19.13 -4.42
C THR A 232 18.28 20.09 -3.24
N SER A 233 18.05 19.60 -2.01
CA SER A 233 17.85 20.43 -0.81
C SER A 233 18.94 20.14 0.22
N ILE A 234 19.87 21.07 0.39
CA ILE A 234 21.05 20.93 1.23
C ILE A 234 21.05 22.04 2.29
N PRO A 235 21.27 21.68 3.59
CA PRO A 235 21.41 20.34 4.14
C PRO A 235 20.06 19.69 4.46
N THR A 236 19.83 18.49 3.92
CA THR A 236 18.71 17.62 4.30
C THR A 236 19.17 16.18 4.13
N GLY A 237 19.15 15.40 5.21
CA GLY A 237 19.65 14.04 5.17
C GLY A 237 19.91 13.44 6.54
N VAL A 238 20.67 12.35 6.54
CA VAL A 238 21.09 11.61 7.75
C VAL A 238 22.46 12.12 8.20
N TYR A 239 22.52 12.50 9.46
CA TYR A 239 23.73 13.01 10.09
C TYR A 239 24.08 12.19 11.33
N LYS A 240 25.38 12.19 11.69
CA LYS A 240 25.90 11.40 12.80
C LYS A 240 26.17 12.29 14.02
N ALA A 241 25.42 12.09 15.08
CA ALA A 241 25.71 12.61 16.42
C ALA A 241 26.65 11.65 17.19
N ARG A 242 27.00 11.97 18.43
CA ARG A 242 27.92 11.17 19.24
C ARG A 242 27.46 9.71 19.41
N ASP A 243 26.17 9.49 19.63
CA ASP A 243 25.56 8.21 19.98
C ASP A 243 24.80 7.52 18.84
N GLY A 244 24.79 8.09 17.61
CA GLY A 244 24.12 7.47 16.48
C GLY A 244 23.65 8.44 15.42
N TYR A 245 22.76 7.99 14.53
CA TYR A 245 22.28 8.74 13.39
C TYR A 245 20.92 9.40 13.66
N MET A 246 20.71 10.57 13.05
CA MET A 246 19.46 11.32 13.09
C MET A 246 19.20 11.98 11.74
N ASN A 247 17.93 12.26 11.44
CA ASN A 247 17.54 13.07 10.28
C ASN A 247 17.50 14.55 10.64
N ILE A 248 17.95 15.39 9.70
CA ILE A 248 17.82 16.85 9.77
C ILE A 248 17.34 17.35 8.41
N ALA A 249 16.40 18.31 8.40
CA ALA A 249 15.92 18.95 7.18
C ALA A 249 15.87 20.48 7.34
N VAL A 250 16.60 21.17 6.47
CA VAL A 250 16.73 22.63 6.49
C VAL A 250 16.19 23.21 5.19
N PHE A 251 15.03 23.86 5.25
CA PHE A 251 14.38 24.49 4.11
C PHE A 251 14.22 26.00 4.29
N GLY A 252 14.80 26.76 3.35
CA GLY A 252 14.73 28.21 3.31
C GLY A 252 15.80 28.92 4.15
N SER A 253 16.04 30.21 3.82
CA SER A 253 17.13 31.01 4.39
C SER A 253 16.99 31.20 5.90
N LYS A 254 15.81 31.52 6.39
CA LYS A 254 15.58 31.73 7.84
C LYS A 254 15.87 30.49 8.68
N ILE A 255 15.51 29.28 8.16
CA ILE A 255 15.82 28.03 8.86
C ILE A 255 17.30 27.70 8.77
N TRP A 256 17.95 28.04 7.64
CA TRP A 256 19.42 27.95 7.50
C TRP A 256 20.15 28.80 8.52
N GLU A 257 19.78 30.07 8.68
CA GLU A 257 20.35 30.97 9.69
C GLU A 257 20.23 30.40 11.11
N ARG A 258 19.02 29.96 11.50
CA ARG A 258 18.77 29.33 12.80
C ARG A 258 19.60 28.07 13.02
N PHE A 259 19.68 27.23 11.97
CA PHE A 259 20.48 26.02 12.02
C PHE A 259 21.96 26.31 12.26
N CYS A 260 22.52 27.32 11.56
CA CYS A 260 23.88 27.75 11.76
C CYS A 260 24.12 28.25 13.20
N ASP A 261 23.20 29.04 13.73
CA ASP A 261 23.31 29.57 15.12
C ASP A 261 23.24 28.41 16.15
N ILE A 262 22.35 27.48 15.99
CA ILE A 262 22.18 26.32 16.88
C ILE A 262 23.44 25.45 16.90
N LEU A 263 24.07 25.25 15.74
CA LEU A 263 25.32 24.49 15.63
C LEU A 263 26.55 25.25 16.10
N GLY A 264 26.44 26.56 16.40
CA GLY A 264 27.56 27.39 16.74
C GLY A 264 28.46 27.74 15.54
N ALA A 265 27.87 27.80 14.35
CA ALA A 265 28.54 28.10 13.09
C ALA A 265 27.88 29.29 12.32
N PRO A 266 27.58 30.44 12.99
CA PRO A 266 26.88 31.56 12.35
C PRO A 266 27.60 32.13 11.13
N GLN A 267 28.92 31.98 11.05
CA GLN A 267 29.73 32.40 9.91
C GLN A 267 29.36 31.71 8.60
N TRP A 268 28.71 30.53 8.62
CA TRP A 268 28.30 29.85 7.41
C TRP A 268 27.23 30.60 6.61
N VAL A 269 26.47 31.48 7.26
CA VAL A 269 25.45 32.31 6.60
C VAL A 269 26.08 33.26 5.56
N SER A 270 27.30 33.76 5.81
CA SER A 270 28.04 34.65 4.91
C SER A 270 29.20 33.97 4.18
N ASP A 271 29.51 32.72 4.48
CA ASP A 271 30.58 31.96 3.83
C ASP A 271 30.22 31.71 2.34
N ALA A 272 31.09 32.13 1.41
CA ALA A 272 30.90 31.99 -0.01
C ALA A 272 30.59 30.51 -0.46
N ARG A 273 31.01 29.55 0.35
CA ARG A 273 30.75 28.12 0.08
C ARG A 273 29.31 27.69 0.45
N TYR A 274 28.62 28.44 1.37
CA TYR A 274 27.39 27.96 2.00
C TYR A 274 26.25 28.99 2.06
N HIS A 275 26.47 30.23 1.65
CA HIS A 275 25.54 31.33 1.84
C HIS A 275 24.20 31.16 1.10
N ASP A 276 24.20 30.49 -0.03
CA ASP A 276 22.98 30.21 -0.80
C ASP A 276 22.79 28.73 -1.16
N LYS A 277 21.64 28.41 -1.71
CA LYS A 277 21.27 27.04 -2.08
C LYS A 277 22.24 26.40 -3.09
N MET A 278 22.65 27.15 -4.09
CA MET A 278 23.54 26.66 -5.16
C MET A 278 24.93 26.38 -4.60
N SER A 279 25.48 27.32 -3.83
CA SER A 279 26.79 27.17 -3.19
C SER A 279 26.80 25.96 -2.24
N ARG A 280 25.75 25.76 -1.45
CA ARG A 280 25.61 24.55 -0.61
C ARG A 280 25.52 23.27 -1.43
N SER A 281 24.86 23.30 -2.59
CA SER A 281 24.74 22.12 -3.46
C SER A 281 26.11 21.72 -4.02
N VAL A 282 26.90 22.68 -4.47
CA VAL A 282 28.26 22.45 -5.00
C VAL A 282 29.20 21.95 -3.90
N ASN A 283 29.09 22.49 -2.70
CA ASN A 283 29.96 22.18 -1.56
C ASN A 283 29.33 21.21 -0.55
N ARG A 284 28.38 20.36 -1.02
CA ARG A 284 27.58 19.50 -0.12
C ARG A 284 28.42 18.58 0.76
N ASP A 285 29.45 17.93 0.19
CA ASP A 285 30.25 16.96 0.93
C ASP A 285 31.06 17.64 2.04
N SER A 286 31.64 18.80 1.74
CA SER A 286 32.33 19.63 2.71
C SER A 286 31.37 20.10 3.83
N LEU A 287 30.18 20.58 3.48
CA LEU A 287 29.19 21.01 4.44
C LEU A 287 28.71 19.86 5.33
N ASN A 288 28.39 18.70 4.75
CA ASN A 288 27.96 17.53 5.49
C ASN A 288 29.04 17.01 6.46
N ALA A 289 30.30 17.05 6.04
CA ALA A 289 31.42 16.70 6.91
C ALA A 289 31.54 17.66 8.12
N GLU A 290 31.43 18.97 7.88
CA GLU A 290 31.44 19.98 8.94
C GLU A 290 30.24 19.81 9.91
N ILE A 291 29.03 19.57 9.40
CA ILE A 291 27.84 19.31 10.21
C ILE A 291 28.08 18.09 11.11
N ASN A 292 28.52 16.95 10.54
CA ASN A 292 28.80 15.74 11.31
C ASN A 292 29.87 15.99 12.41
N ARG A 293 30.91 16.78 12.11
CA ARG A 293 31.94 17.12 13.07
C ARG A 293 31.37 17.91 14.27
N LEU A 294 30.47 18.87 14.03
CA LEU A 294 29.81 19.62 15.09
C LEU A 294 28.83 18.77 15.90
N LEU A 295 28.04 17.95 15.22
CA LEU A 295 27.06 17.08 15.86
C LEU A 295 27.72 16.00 16.75
N ALA A 296 28.93 15.56 16.46
CA ALA A 296 29.68 14.60 17.26
C ALA A 296 29.96 15.06 18.70
N ALA A 297 29.80 16.36 19.01
CA ALA A 297 30.02 16.91 20.34
C ALA A 297 28.97 16.49 21.38
N GLN A 298 27.75 16.14 20.95
CA GLN A 298 26.62 15.82 21.83
C GLN A 298 25.80 14.64 21.30
N ASP A 299 24.93 14.09 22.17
CA ASP A 299 24.03 13.01 21.83
C ASP A 299 22.84 13.49 20.98
N ARG A 300 22.18 12.56 20.29
CA ARG A 300 20.98 12.81 19.48
C ARG A 300 19.88 13.54 20.26
N ALA A 301 19.62 13.12 21.50
CA ALA A 301 18.60 13.73 22.34
C ALA A 301 18.84 15.22 22.58
N TYR A 302 20.11 15.62 22.83
CA TYR A 302 20.49 17.03 22.98
C TYR A 302 20.22 17.82 21.69
N TRP A 303 20.67 17.30 20.54
CA TRP A 303 20.51 18.00 19.27
C TRP A 303 19.06 18.06 18.82
N ILE A 304 18.30 16.97 18.94
CA ILE A 304 16.88 16.94 18.57
C ILE A 304 16.09 17.98 19.37
N LYS A 305 16.33 18.06 20.69
CA LYS A 305 15.66 19.07 21.49
C LYS A 305 16.00 20.48 21.03
N ARG A 306 17.28 20.81 20.87
CA ARG A 306 17.73 22.17 20.49
C ARG A 306 17.27 22.57 19.08
N LEU A 307 17.36 21.67 18.13
CA LEU A 307 16.95 21.92 16.75
C LEU A 307 15.45 22.14 16.66
N ASN A 308 14.63 21.27 17.29
CA ASN A 308 13.18 21.41 17.30
C ASN A 308 12.72 22.67 18.04
N ASP A 309 13.32 23.01 19.20
CA ASP A 309 13.04 24.24 19.92
C ASP A 309 13.34 25.48 19.06
N GLY A 310 14.37 25.41 18.21
CA GLY A 310 14.72 26.45 17.25
C GLY A 310 13.93 26.41 15.94
N GLY A 311 12.99 25.47 15.78
CA GLY A 311 12.15 25.34 14.59
C GLY A 311 12.86 24.71 13.39
N VAL A 312 13.94 23.96 13.63
CA VAL A 312 14.63 23.15 12.61
C VAL A 312 14.12 21.71 12.69
N ALA A 313 13.52 21.22 11.61
CA ALA A 313 12.97 19.87 11.57
C ALA A 313 14.09 18.82 11.70
N CYS A 314 13.94 17.94 12.68
CA CYS A 314 14.84 16.81 12.89
C CYS A 314 14.13 15.68 13.65
N GLY A 315 14.69 14.46 13.58
CA GLY A 315 14.11 13.31 14.27
C GLY A 315 15.06 12.11 14.30
N LEU A 316 14.69 11.14 15.12
CA LEU A 316 15.38 9.84 15.22
C LEU A 316 15.11 8.98 13.96
N ILE A 317 15.99 8.02 13.75
CA ILE A 317 15.78 6.91 12.80
C ILE A 317 15.47 5.68 13.65
N ASN A 318 14.18 5.34 13.73
CA ASN A 318 13.66 4.32 14.61
C ASN A 318 13.59 2.95 13.92
N ASN A 319 13.88 1.88 14.64
CA ASN A 319 13.43 0.54 14.27
C ASN A 319 11.94 0.34 14.62
N LEU A 320 11.34 -0.79 14.21
CA LEU A 320 9.90 -1.00 14.41
C LEU A 320 9.48 -1.05 15.89
N GLN A 321 10.32 -1.52 16.79
CA GLN A 321 10.03 -1.50 18.22
C GLN A 321 9.98 -0.05 18.71
N GLU A 322 11.01 0.74 18.40
CA GLU A 322 11.09 2.16 18.77
C GLU A 322 9.94 2.98 18.15
N VAL A 323 9.49 2.64 16.91
CA VAL A 323 8.31 3.29 16.32
C VAL A 323 7.06 3.09 17.17
N PHE A 324 6.82 1.86 17.68
CA PHE A 324 5.62 1.60 18.50
C PHE A 324 5.77 2.03 19.95
N ASP A 325 6.99 2.29 20.41
CA ASP A 325 7.26 2.89 21.73
C ASP A 325 7.22 4.44 21.67
N GLU A 326 7.19 5.04 20.46
CA GLU A 326 7.15 6.49 20.27
C GLU A 326 5.81 7.08 20.78
N PRO A 327 5.86 8.07 21.72
CA PRO A 327 4.64 8.63 22.32
C PRO A 327 3.64 9.19 21.30
N GLN A 328 4.10 9.79 20.20
CA GLN A 328 3.21 10.30 19.16
C GLN A 328 2.49 9.16 18.42
N VAL A 329 3.18 8.05 18.15
CA VAL A 329 2.57 6.86 17.51
C VAL A 329 1.53 6.21 18.42
N GLN A 330 1.81 6.16 19.73
CA GLN A 330 0.85 5.69 20.72
C GLN A 330 -0.38 6.61 20.81
N HIS A 331 -0.17 7.94 20.84
CA HIS A 331 -1.24 8.94 20.85
C HIS A 331 -2.16 8.84 19.62
N LEU A 332 -1.58 8.59 18.44
CA LEU A 332 -2.35 8.41 17.21
C LEU A 332 -3.23 7.15 17.23
N GLY A 333 -3.00 6.22 18.13
CA GLY A 333 -3.82 5.03 18.34
C GLY A 333 -3.92 4.14 17.09
N LEU A 334 -2.83 4.04 16.31
CA LEU A 334 -2.80 3.28 15.06
C LEU A 334 -2.90 1.77 15.28
N VAL A 335 -2.43 1.29 16.43
CA VAL A 335 -2.50 -0.14 16.77
C VAL A 335 -3.88 -0.44 17.33
N LYS A 336 -4.52 -1.47 16.77
CA LYS A 336 -5.85 -1.93 17.16
C LYS A 336 -5.77 -3.39 17.60
N ASP A 337 -6.49 -3.70 18.68
CA ASP A 337 -6.66 -5.08 19.14
C ASP A 337 -7.78 -5.77 18.36
N VAL A 338 -7.58 -7.03 18.02
CA VAL A 338 -8.59 -7.89 17.41
C VAL A 338 -8.41 -9.32 17.91
N VAL A 339 -9.52 -10.06 18.02
CA VAL A 339 -9.48 -11.47 18.43
C VAL A 339 -9.69 -12.35 17.22
N SER A 340 -8.69 -13.17 16.91
CA SER A 340 -8.78 -14.22 15.90
C SER A 340 -9.30 -15.50 16.54
N SER A 341 -10.25 -16.16 15.89
CA SER A 341 -10.75 -17.50 16.34
C SER A 341 -9.65 -18.56 16.32
N ARG A 342 -8.56 -18.34 15.58
CA ARG A 342 -7.45 -19.28 15.42
C ARG A 342 -6.22 -18.92 16.26
N PHE A 343 -5.89 -17.63 16.34
CA PHE A 343 -4.62 -17.17 16.92
C PHE A 343 -4.81 -16.40 18.23
N GLY A 344 -6.06 -16.27 18.72
CA GLY A 344 -6.35 -15.48 19.93
C GLY A 344 -6.19 -13.98 19.71
N ALA A 345 -5.74 -13.28 20.73
CA ALA A 345 -5.53 -11.83 20.67
C ALA A 345 -4.38 -11.45 19.73
N GLN A 346 -4.64 -10.53 18.82
CA GLN A 346 -3.69 -9.99 17.87
C GLN A 346 -3.73 -8.46 17.89
N ARG A 347 -2.62 -7.83 17.53
CA ARG A 347 -2.53 -6.38 17.32
C ARG A 347 -2.19 -6.09 15.87
N LEU A 348 -2.98 -5.26 15.23
CA LEU A 348 -2.79 -4.88 13.83
C LEU A 348 -2.80 -3.36 13.69
N VAL A 349 -2.05 -2.84 12.72
CA VAL A 349 -2.09 -1.42 12.37
C VAL A 349 -3.36 -1.14 11.58
N GLY A 350 -4.19 -0.21 12.05
CA GLY A 350 -5.44 0.21 11.42
C GLY A 350 -5.24 1.17 10.25
N GLN A 351 -6.30 1.93 9.92
CA GLN A 351 -6.24 2.97 8.89
C GLN A 351 -5.52 4.21 9.42
N PRO A 352 -4.68 4.87 8.59
CA PRO A 352 -4.00 6.11 8.98
C PRO A 352 -4.90 7.35 8.90
N MET A 353 -6.05 7.25 8.24
CA MET A 353 -7.04 8.31 8.14
C MET A 353 -8.09 8.17 9.25
N GLN A 354 -8.51 9.29 9.81
CA GLN A 354 -9.54 9.32 10.83
C GLN A 354 -10.74 10.14 10.34
N LEU A 355 -11.91 9.51 10.25
CA LEU A 355 -13.19 10.16 9.97
C LEU A 355 -13.97 10.22 11.27
N GLU A 356 -14.26 11.43 11.76
CA GLU A 356 -14.90 11.62 13.05
C GLU A 356 -16.29 10.95 13.16
N ARG A 357 -17.10 11.08 12.13
CA ARG A 357 -18.47 10.56 12.11
C ARG A 357 -18.56 9.08 11.71
N THR A 358 -17.63 8.59 10.90
CA THR A 358 -17.61 7.22 10.36
C THR A 358 -16.23 6.59 10.54
N PRO A 359 -15.75 6.43 11.78
CA PRO A 359 -14.41 5.92 12.04
C PRO A 359 -14.24 4.49 11.51
N SER A 360 -13.02 4.16 11.13
CA SER A 360 -12.62 2.80 10.77
C SER A 360 -12.19 2.02 12.00
N THR A 361 -12.59 0.75 12.06
CA THR A 361 -12.20 -0.21 13.10
C THR A 361 -11.66 -1.50 12.48
N ILE A 362 -11.12 -2.38 13.31
CA ILE A 362 -10.89 -3.78 12.93
C ILE A 362 -11.98 -4.60 13.61
N ALA A 363 -13.11 -4.76 12.92
CA ALA A 363 -14.27 -5.46 13.44
C ALA A 363 -14.09 -6.99 13.38
N ARG A 364 -13.22 -7.48 12.51
CA ARG A 364 -12.97 -8.91 12.30
C ARG A 364 -11.51 -9.17 11.94
N ALA A 365 -10.89 -10.19 12.56
CA ALA A 365 -9.61 -10.73 12.14
C ALA A 365 -9.70 -11.36 10.73
N ALA A 366 -8.56 -11.65 10.12
CA ALA A 366 -8.55 -12.35 8.85
C ALA A 366 -9.28 -13.71 8.94
N PRO A 367 -10.17 -14.03 8.00
CA PRO A 367 -10.93 -15.27 8.04
C PRO A 367 -10.07 -16.48 7.67
N ARG A 368 -10.52 -17.67 8.09
CA ARG A 368 -10.02 -18.92 7.52
C ARG A 368 -10.52 -19.07 6.08
N ARG A 369 -9.81 -19.86 5.30
CA ARG A 369 -10.24 -20.22 3.93
C ARG A 369 -11.63 -20.86 3.97
N GLY A 370 -12.56 -20.29 3.22
CA GLY A 370 -13.92 -20.79 3.11
C GLY A 370 -14.77 -20.67 4.38
N GLU A 371 -14.32 -19.94 5.39
CA GLU A 371 -15.02 -19.80 6.69
C GLU A 371 -16.48 -19.36 6.54
N HIS A 372 -16.79 -18.62 5.50
CA HIS A 372 -18.11 -18.04 5.26
C HIS A 372 -18.81 -18.63 4.02
N THR A 373 -18.32 -19.77 3.47
CA THR A 373 -18.83 -20.30 2.20
C THR A 373 -20.33 -20.60 2.29
N GLU A 374 -20.76 -21.39 3.27
CA GLU A 374 -22.17 -21.79 3.39
C GLU A 374 -23.08 -20.59 3.70
N GLU A 375 -22.60 -19.63 4.48
CA GLU A 375 -23.30 -18.38 4.78
C GLU A 375 -23.53 -17.53 3.52
N VAL A 376 -22.46 -17.22 2.79
CA VAL A 376 -22.53 -16.35 1.60
C VAL A 376 -23.30 -17.02 0.45
N LEU A 377 -23.14 -18.33 0.28
CA LEU A 377 -23.91 -19.07 -0.73
C LEU A 377 -25.40 -19.19 -0.34
N GLY A 378 -25.70 -19.30 0.95
CA GLY A 378 -27.07 -19.21 1.47
C GLY A 378 -27.73 -17.86 1.20
N GLU A 379 -26.99 -16.74 1.25
CA GLU A 379 -27.49 -15.43 0.85
C GLU A 379 -27.92 -15.35 -0.63
N LEU A 380 -27.38 -16.23 -1.49
CA LEU A 380 -27.83 -16.40 -2.88
C LEU A 380 -29.11 -17.26 -3.01
N GLY A 381 -29.65 -17.74 -1.89
CA GLY A 381 -30.84 -18.62 -1.89
C GLY A 381 -30.53 -20.09 -2.24
N LEU A 382 -29.28 -20.54 -2.14
CA LEU A 382 -28.94 -21.96 -2.25
C LEU A 382 -29.42 -22.71 -1.00
N SER A 383 -30.12 -23.82 -1.20
CA SER A 383 -30.63 -24.67 -0.11
C SER A 383 -29.52 -25.49 0.56
N ALA A 384 -29.76 -26.00 1.76
CA ALA A 384 -28.83 -26.89 2.44
C ALA A 384 -28.45 -28.10 1.60
N ASP A 385 -29.41 -28.64 0.82
CA ASP A 385 -29.20 -29.79 -0.09
C ASP A 385 -28.31 -29.41 -1.27
N ASP A 386 -28.49 -28.19 -1.83
CA ASP A 386 -27.59 -27.66 -2.88
C ASP A 386 -26.16 -27.51 -2.35
N LEU A 387 -26.01 -26.95 -1.17
CA LEU A 387 -24.70 -26.77 -0.52
C LEU A 387 -24.04 -28.14 -0.25
N ALA A 388 -24.78 -29.11 0.28
CA ALA A 388 -24.26 -30.45 0.54
C ALA A 388 -23.80 -31.13 -0.77
N ARG A 389 -24.59 -31.01 -1.84
CA ARG A 389 -24.25 -31.54 -3.17
C ARG A 389 -23.00 -30.86 -3.73
N MET A 390 -22.94 -29.53 -3.73
CA MET A 390 -21.80 -28.76 -4.25
C MET A 390 -20.49 -29.09 -3.50
N LYS A 391 -20.59 -29.31 -2.19
CA LYS A 391 -19.46 -29.75 -1.38
C LYS A 391 -18.97 -31.13 -1.75
N SER A 392 -19.92 -32.09 -1.93
CA SER A 392 -19.61 -33.47 -2.31
C SER A 392 -19.00 -33.59 -3.69
N THR A 393 -19.33 -32.66 -4.60
CA THR A 393 -18.81 -32.61 -5.98
C THR A 393 -17.55 -31.72 -6.11
N GLY A 394 -17.04 -31.13 -5.03
CA GLY A 394 -15.83 -30.36 -5.04
C GLY A 394 -15.95 -28.97 -5.70
N VAL A 395 -17.16 -28.41 -5.74
CA VAL A 395 -17.40 -27.04 -6.23
C VAL A 395 -16.90 -25.99 -5.24
N TYR A 396 -16.91 -26.33 -3.92
CA TYR A 396 -16.31 -25.49 -2.89
C TYR A 396 -15.70 -26.30 -1.77
#